data_892fca40dacec3bfe52f9c9797f3fdf8
#
_entry.id   892fca40dacec3bfe52f9c9797f3fdf8
#
_cell.length_a   1.000
_cell.length_b   1.000
_cell.length_c   1.000
_cell.angle_alpha   90.00
_cell.angle_beta   90.00
_cell.angle_gamma   90.00
#
_symmetry.space_group_name_H-M   'P 1'
#
loop_
_entity.id
_entity.type
_entity.pdbx_description
1 polymer ?
#
loop_
_entity_poly.entity_id
_entity_poly.type
_entity_poly.pdbx_seq_one_letter_code
_entity_poly.pdbx_strand_id
1 'polypeptide(L)'
;YSFGWSHGKEIMNGKPDTLKASFYANPVVDNPTFTIDEQRAFPEYYGSNIWPNKTERGVEGFEEAFKDLGSFVFKVGCELAVACQPFEALNLSDKISLLHLIRTSRTTKARLLHYFPPPPSTSLPQDEPLDSWCGFHLDHSLLTGLCSAMYLKANDGAEPTIVPSPSLASGLYIRNRGGDLIKVSIPNDCLAFQTGEALEIATGGKLLATPHCVRVGGGLHTERVSRETFALFMQPNTDQPLSTSTTFGEFSKQVFSDHYGSGLM
;
A
#
# COMPACT_ATOMS: atom_id res chain seq x y z
N TYR A 1 -1.49 9.03 11.60
CA TYR A 1 -2.35 8.26 10.68
C TYR A 1 -1.62 7.07 10.02
N SER A 2 -0.48 6.72 10.52
CA SER A 2 0.32 5.58 10.01
C SER A 2 0.07 4.28 10.80
N PHE A 3 -0.80 4.30 11.80
CA PHE A 3 -1.25 3.16 12.59
C PHE A 3 -2.74 3.27 12.87
N GLY A 4 -3.45 2.15 12.84
CA GLY A 4 -4.89 2.09 13.03
C GLY A 4 -5.69 2.72 11.90
N TRP A 5 -6.89 3.20 12.18
CA TRP A 5 -7.82 3.76 11.22
C TRP A 5 -7.46 5.20 10.81
N SER A 6 -7.53 5.47 9.52
CA SER A 6 -7.31 6.80 8.93
C SER A 6 -8.33 7.09 7.84
N HIS A 7 -9.01 8.25 7.92
CA HIS A 7 -9.93 8.74 6.90
C HIS A 7 -9.80 10.27 6.79
N GLY A 8 -9.71 10.79 5.57
CA GLY A 8 -9.61 12.22 5.30
C GLY A 8 -8.34 12.91 5.82
N LYS A 9 -7.30 12.14 6.13
CA LYS A 9 -5.99 12.66 6.59
C LYS A 9 -4.99 12.82 5.45
N GLU A 10 -5.11 12.02 4.41
CA GLU A 10 -4.29 12.15 3.21
C GLU A 10 -4.76 13.35 2.40
N ILE A 11 -3.82 14.10 1.82
CA ILE A 11 -4.12 15.23 0.94
C ILE A 11 -3.90 14.78 -0.49
N MET A 12 -4.93 14.90 -1.32
CA MET A 12 -4.84 14.64 -2.75
C MET A 12 -5.28 15.92 -3.51
N ASN A 13 -4.42 16.38 -4.42
CA ASN A 13 -4.68 17.61 -5.20
C ASN A 13 -5.06 18.81 -4.31
N GLY A 14 -4.40 18.97 -3.15
CA GLY A 14 -4.62 20.08 -2.21
C GLY A 14 -5.89 19.96 -1.37
N LYS A 15 -6.60 18.82 -1.40
CA LYS A 15 -7.83 18.58 -0.62
C LYS A 15 -7.72 17.28 0.17
N PRO A 16 -8.36 17.18 1.36
CA PRO A 16 -8.47 15.91 2.06
C PRO A 16 -9.12 14.83 1.18
N ASP A 17 -8.47 13.66 1.09
CA ASP A 17 -9.04 12.50 0.41
C ASP A 17 -10.11 11.86 1.31
N THR A 18 -11.37 12.13 1.01
CA THR A 18 -12.53 11.60 1.74
C THR A 18 -13.19 10.41 1.04
N LEU A 19 -12.74 10.07 -0.17
CA LEU A 19 -13.26 8.92 -0.93
C LEU A 19 -12.56 7.62 -0.59
N LYS A 20 -11.55 7.69 0.28
CA LYS A 20 -10.76 6.54 0.70
C LYS A 20 -10.52 6.58 2.20
N ALA A 21 -10.65 5.45 2.85
CA ALA A 21 -10.20 5.22 4.21
C ALA A 21 -9.21 4.06 4.26
N SER A 22 -8.44 3.98 5.33
CA SER A 22 -7.41 2.96 5.47
C SER A 22 -7.25 2.52 6.91
N PHE A 23 -6.93 1.25 7.10
CA PHE A 23 -6.45 0.74 8.36
C PHE A 23 -5.02 0.24 8.19
N TYR A 24 -4.10 0.72 9.04
CA TYR A 24 -2.68 0.42 8.97
C TYR A 24 -2.23 -0.38 10.18
N ALA A 25 -1.52 -1.48 9.95
CA ALA A 25 -0.81 -2.22 10.99
C ALA A 25 0.39 -2.97 10.42
N ASN A 26 1.34 -3.33 11.28
CA ASN A 26 2.39 -4.27 10.94
C ASN A 26 1.90 -5.68 11.25
N PRO A 27 1.64 -6.55 10.27
CA PRO A 27 1.10 -7.88 10.52
C PRO A 27 2.15 -8.88 11.02
N VAL A 28 3.44 -8.52 10.94
CA VAL A 28 4.58 -9.41 11.27
C VAL A 28 5.10 -9.10 12.67
N VAL A 29 5.20 -7.81 13.03
CA VAL A 29 5.73 -7.37 14.31
C VAL A 29 4.75 -6.39 14.96
N ASP A 30 4.02 -6.87 15.96
CA ASP A 30 2.94 -6.10 16.60
C ASP A 30 3.46 -4.94 17.45
N ASN A 31 4.52 -5.19 18.19
CA ASN A 31 5.19 -4.22 19.05
C ASN A 31 6.70 -4.20 18.73
N PRO A 32 7.10 -3.50 17.67
CA PRO A 32 8.51 -3.44 17.30
C PRO A 32 9.31 -2.70 18.38
N THR A 33 10.51 -3.19 18.66
CA THR A 33 11.46 -2.44 19.48
C THR A 33 12.04 -1.29 18.67
N PHE A 34 12.04 -0.09 19.24
CA PHE A 34 12.64 1.11 18.64
C PHE A 34 13.15 2.06 19.74
N THR A 35 14.07 2.93 19.39
CA THR A 35 14.55 3.98 20.26
C THR A 35 13.64 5.21 20.19
N ILE A 36 13.72 6.06 21.20
CA ILE A 36 12.99 7.34 21.19
C ILE A 36 13.44 8.21 20.00
N ASP A 37 14.71 8.14 19.63
CA ASP A 37 15.26 8.92 18.52
C ASP A 37 14.78 8.38 17.17
N GLU A 38 14.68 7.06 16.97
CA GLU A 38 14.05 6.46 15.79
C GLU A 38 12.59 6.90 15.66
N GLN A 39 11.84 6.85 16.76
CA GLN A 39 10.44 7.25 16.76
C GLN A 39 10.25 8.75 16.47
N ARG A 40 11.11 9.61 17.04
CA ARG A 40 11.07 11.05 16.76
C ARG A 40 11.46 11.38 15.33
N ALA A 41 12.47 10.69 14.79
CA ALA A 41 12.97 10.93 13.45
C ALA A 41 12.03 10.38 12.36
N PHE A 42 11.28 9.30 12.65
CA PHE A 42 10.44 8.57 11.71
C PHE A 42 9.16 8.05 12.40
N PRO A 43 8.28 8.94 12.87
CA PRO A 43 7.07 8.54 13.61
C PRO A 43 6.08 7.74 12.77
N GLU A 44 6.13 7.84 11.45
CA GLU A 44 5.32 7.07 10.50
C GLU A 44 5.73 5.61 10.40
N TYR A 45 6.96 5.26 10.80
CA TYR A 45 7.50 3.90 10.72
C TYR A 45 7.56 3.21 12.08
N TYR A 46 7.88 3.93 13.14
CA TYR A 46 8.14 3.37 14.46
C TYR A 46 7.00 3.67 15.44
N GLY A 47 6.21 2.66 15.71
CA GLY A 47 5.10 2.67 16.64
C GLY A 47 4.49 1.28 16.80
N SER A 48 3.77 1.07 17.88
CA SER A 48 2.98 -0.15 18.10
C SER A 48 1.70 -0.09 17.28
N ASN A 49 1.19 -1.25 16.91
CA ASN A 49 -0.12 -1.33 16.26
C ASN A 49 -1.23 -0.79 17.17
N ILE A 50 -2.24 -0.20 16.56
CA ILE A 50 -3.45 0.28 17.23
C ILE A 50 -4.61 -0.54 16.69
N TRP A 51 -5.02 -1.57 17.44
CA TRP A 51 -6.14 -2.43 17.09
C TRP A 51 -7.47 -1.86 17.58
N PRO A 52 -8.61 -2.16 16.91
CA PRO A 52 -9.92 -1.86 17.44
C PRO A 52 -10.14 -2.57 18.78
N ASN A 53 -11.00 -1.98 19.62
CA ASN A 53 -11.34 -2.64 20.87
C ASN A 53 -12.14 -3.92 20.57
N LYS A 54 -11.68 -5.06 21.08
CA LYS A 54 -12.31 -6.39 20.87
C LYS A 54 -13.74 -6.49 21.37
N THR A 55 -14.19 -5.54 22.19
CA THR A 55 -15.59 -5.46 22.64
C THR A 55 -16.51 -4.70 21.70
N GLU A 56 -15.97 -4.05 20.69
CA GLU A 56 -16.76 -3.38 19.66
C GLU A 56 -17.40 -4.41 18.74
N ARG A 57 -18.67 -4.16 18.39
CA ARG A 57 -19.39 -5.02 17.46
C ARG A 57 -18.86 -4.86 16.03
N GLY A 58 -18.70 -5.98 15.35
CA GLY A 58 -18.28 -6.01 13.93
C GLY A 58 -16.78 -6.01 13.71
N VAL A 59 -15.96 -6.13 14.78
CA VAL A 59 -14.51 -6.27 14.70
C VAL A 59 -14.00 -7.62 15.18
N GLU A 60 -14.92 -8.56 15.39
CA GLU A 60 -14.63 -9.90 15.88
C GLU A 60 -13.69 -10.62 14.90
N GLY A 61 -12.53 -11.07 15.38
CA GLY A 61 -11.50 -11.75 14.57
C GLY A 61 -10.75 -10.85 13.59
N PHE A 62 -10.98 -9.53 13.60
CA PHE A 62 -10.33 -8.60 12.65
C PHE A 62 -8.81 -8.59 12.78
N GLU A 63 -8.29 -8.51 14.01
CA GLU A 63 -6.84 -8.51 14.26
C GLU A 63 -6.18 -9.79 13.77
N GLU A 64 -6.77 -10.93 14.11
CA GLU A 64 -6.28 -12.25 13.74
C GLU A 64 -6.28 -12.43 12.21
N ALA A 65 -7.39 -12.13 11.54
CA ALA A 65 -7.51 -12.23 10.08
C ALA A 65 -6.52 -11.30 9.35
N PHE A 66 -6.35 -10.07 9.86
CA PHE A 66 -5.40 -9.10 9.31
C PHE A 66 -3.95 -9.60 9.40
N LYS A 67 -3.57 -10.16 10.57
CA LYS A 67 -2.24 -10.72 10.81
C LYS A 67 -1.99 -11.98 9.97
N ASP A 68 -2.96 -12.86 9.89
CA ASP A 68 -2.84 -14.12 9.14
C ASP A 68 -2.64 -13.84 7.65
N LEU A 69 -3.48 -12.97 7.06
CA LEU A 69 -3.34 -12.56 5.66
C LEU A 69 -2.02 -11.85 5.42
N GLY A 70 -1.66 -10.89 6.24
CA GLY A 70 -0.42 -10.13 6.11
C GLY A 70 0.83 -11.00 6.25
N SER A 71 0.82 -11.94 7.20
CA SER A 71 1.92 -12.91 7.38
C SER A 71 2.03 -13.88 6.20
N PHE A 72 0.92 -14.29 5.61
CA PHE A 72 0.92 -15.11 4.40
C PHE A 72 1.55 -14.36 3.22
N VAL A 73 1.08 -13.14 2.93
CA VAL A 73 1.63 -12.29 1.86
C VAL A 73 3.12 -12.03 2.09
N PHE A 74 3.53 -11.78 3.34
CA PHE A 74 4.93 -11.58 3.72
C PHE A 74 5.81 -12.78 3.40
N LYS A 75 5.36 -13.99 3.71
CA LYS A 75 6.10 -15.23 3.41
C LYS A 75 6.30 -15.39 1.90
N VAL A 76 5.26 -15.20 1.10
CA VAL A 76 5.36 -15.27 -0.36
C VAL A 76 6.31 -14.19 -0.91
N GLY A 77 6.25 -12.97 -0.36
CA GLY A 77 7.17 -11.89 -0.72
C GLY A 77 8.63 -12.18 -0.37
N CYS A 78 8.89 -12.90 0.72
CA CYS A 78 10.24 -13.38 1.06
C CYS A 78 10.78 -14.38 0.01
N GLU A 79 9.95 -15.29 -0.49
CA GLU A 79 10.34 -16.21 -1.57
C GLU A 79 10.61 -15.46 -2.88
N LEU A 80 9.79 -14.44 -3.19
CA LEU A 80 10.05 -13.56 -4.33
C LEU A 80 11.36 -12.78 -4.17
N ALA A 81 11.68 -12.31 -2.96
CA ALA A 81 12.94 -11.63 -2.69
C ALA A 81 14.15 -12.51 -2.97
N VAL A 82 14.07 -13.82 -2.68
CA VAL A 82 15.11 -14.79 -3.07
C VAL A 82 15.25 -14.85 -4.59
N ALA A 83 14.15 -14.87 -5.32
CA ALA A 83 14.18 -14.88 -6.79
C ALA A 83 14.77 -13.58 -7.38
N CYS A 84 14.73 -12.47 -6.65
CA CYS A 84 15.34 -11.20 -7.07
C CYS A 84 16.87 -11.14 -6.84
N GLN A 85 17.47 -12.07 -6.08
CA GLN A 85 18.91 -12.05 -5.78
C GLN A 85 19.84 -11.84 -6.98
N PRO A 86 19.62 -12.44 -8.15
CA PRO A 86 20.50 -12.22 -9.31
C PRO A 86 20.54 -10.77 -9.81
N PHE A 87 19.58 -9.95 -9.38
CA PHE A 87 19.44 -8.54 -9.76
C PHE A 87 19.89 -7.58 -8.67
N GLU A 88 20.27 -8.09 -7.49
CA GLU A 88 20.78 -7.27 -6.39
C GLU A 88 22.00 -6.46 -6.89
N ALA A 89 22.00 -5.18 -6.57
CA ALA A 89 23.08 -4.33 -6.98
C ALA A 89 24.35 -4.61 -6.16
N LEU A 90 25.47 -4.46 -6.79
CA LEU A 90 26.79 -4.39 -6.17
C LEU A 90 26.94 -3.25 -5.12
N ASN A 91 25.91 -2.42 -4.95
CA ASN A 91 25.87 -1.26 -4.05
C ASN A 91 25.49 -1.62 -2.61
N LEU A 92 24.85 -2.75 -2.40
CA LEU A 92 24.67 -3.31 -1.07
C LEU A 92 25.92 -4.16 -0.77
N SER A 93 26.49 -4.04 0.42
CA SER A 93 27.65 -4.88 0.79
C SER A 93 27.29 -6.35 0.56
N ASP A 94 28.26 -7.18 0.20
CA ASP A 94 28.10 -8.64 -0.07
C ASP A 94 27.36 -9.42 1.04
N LYS A 95 27.07 -8.77 2.18
CA LYS A 95 26.41 -9.34 3.35
C LYS A 95 24.94 -8.99 3.48
N ILE A 96 24.41 -8.06 2.67
CA ILE A 96 23.04 -7.56 2.80
C ILE A 96 22.27 -7.94 1.54
N SER A 97 21.39 -8.92 1.65
CA SER A 97 20.48 -9.32 0.57
C SER A 97 19.12 -8.64 0.72
N LEU A 98 18.36 -8.59 -0.38
CA LEU A 98 16.97 -8.10 -0.38
C LEU A 98 16.11 -8.88 0.65
N LEU A 99 16.28 -10.20 0.70
CA LEU A 99 15.63 -11.03 1.69
C LEU A 99 16.00 -10.63 3.13
N HIS A 100 17.27 -10.30 3.38
CA HIS A 100 17.71 -9.83 4.70
C HIS A 100 17.03 -8.51 5.06
N LEU A 101 17.01 -7.55 4.16
CA LEU A 101 16.34 -6.25 4.38
C LEU A 101 14.86 -6.40 4.73
N ILE A 102 14.15 -7.30 4.04
CA ILE A 102 12.74 -7.58 4.30
C ILE A 102 12.56 -8.31 5.64
N ARG A 103 13.31 -9.40 5.88
CA ARG A 103 13.13 -10.25 7.05
C ARG A 103 13.48 -9.59 8.38
N THR A 104 14.44 -8.69 8.39
CA THR A 104 14.88 -7.98 9.60
C THR A 104 14.12 -6.67 9.83
N SER A 105 13.21 -6.33 8.93
CA SER A 105 12.43 -5.10 9.00
C SER A 105 11.46 -5.09 10.18
N ARG A 106 11.48 -3.98 10.92
CA ARG A 106 10.52 -3.63 11.96
C ARG A 106 9.44 -2.68 11.44
N THR A 107 9.57 -2.25 10.18
CA THR A 107 8.76 -1.18 9.58
C THR A 107 7.82 -1.67 8.48
N THR A 108 7.77 -2.99 8.22
CA THR A 108 6.76 -3.60 7.32
C THR A 108 5.37 -3.14 7.70
N LYS A 109 4.56 -2.77 6.72
CA LYS A 109 3.23 -2.22 6.97
C LYS A 109 2.20 -2.79 6.00
N ALA A 110 1.11 -3.30 6.55
CA ALA A 110 -0.06 -3.62 5.75
C ALA A 110 -1.07 -2.49 5.82
N ARG A 111 -1.83 -2.36 4.74
CA ARG A 111 -2.88 -1.38 4.57
C ARG A 111 -4.12 -2.07 4.03
N LEU A 112 -5.19 -2.09 4.82
CA LEU A 112 -6.52 -2.41 4.33
C LEU A 112 -7.14 -1.09 3.84
N LEU A 113 -7.53 -1.06 2.57
CA LEU A 113 -8.09 0.13 1.94
C LEU A 113 -9.57 -0.08 1.68
N HIS A 114 -10.36 0.90 2.07
CA HIS A 114 -11.78 1.01 1.79
C HIS A 114 -12.00 2.23 0.89
N TYR A 115 -12.43 2.00 -0.34
CA TYR A 115 -12.83 3.06 -1.26
C TYR A 115 -14.34 3.19 -1.22
N PHE A 116 -14.81 4.34 -0.76
CA PHE A 116 -16.23 4.64 -0.64
C PHE A 116 -16.92 4.67 -2.01
N PRO A 117 -18.20 4.30 -2.08
CA PRO A 117 -19.00 4.51 -3.28
C PRO A 117 -18.97 5.98 -3.71
N PRO A 118 -18.89 6.29 -5.01
CA PRO A 118 -18.99 7.67 -5.47
C PRO A 118 -20.35 8.28 -5.10
N PRO A 119 -20.43 9.60 -4.85
CA PRO A 119 -21.69 10.28 -4.57
C PRO A 119 -22.70 10.12 -5.72
N PRO A 120 -24.02 9.98 -5.44
CA PRO A 120 -25.04 9.73 -6.45
C PRO A 120 -25.14 10.82 -7.54
N SER A 121 -24.75 12.05 -7.25
CA SER A 121 -24.82 13.20 -8.16
C SER A 121 -23.66 13.31 -9.13
N THR A 122 -22.65 12.46 -9.00
CA THR A 122 -21.52 12.43 -9.91
C THR A 122 -21.86 11.53 -11.09
N SER A 123 -22.56 12.09 -12.10
CA SER A 123 -22.36 11.62 -13.46
C SER A 123 -20.89 11.84 -13.77
N LEU A 124 -20.06 10.81 -13.49
CA LEU A 124 -18.64 10.88 -13.81
C LEU A 124 -18.58 11.00 -15.33
N PRO A 125 -18.03 12.09 -15.89
CA PRO A 125 -17.86 12.22 -17.33
C PRO A 125 -17.07 10.99 -17.81
N GLN A 126 -17.34 10.52 -19.01
CA GLN A 126 -16.51 9.45 -19.62
C GLN A 126 -15.02 9.84 -19.67
N ASP A 127 -14.71 11.11 -19.50
CA ASP A 127 -13.40 11.75 -19.52
C ASP A 127 -12.82 12.05 -18.11
N GLU A 128 -13.30 11.43 -17.03
CA GLU A 128 -12.67 11.62 -15.72
C GLU A 128 -11.20 11.19 -15.73
N PRO A 129 -10.34 11.95 -15.00
CA PRO A 129 -8.93 11.57 -14.87
C PRO A 129 -8.78 10.12 -14.46
N LEU A 130 -7.86 9.42 -15.12
CA LEU A 130 -7.56 8.00 -14.90
C LEU A 130 -7.23 7.65 -13.45
N ASP A 131 -6.94 8.63 -12.62
CA ASP A 131 -6.41 8.55 -11.28
C ASP A 131 -7.35 9.07 -10.18
N SER A 132 -8.66 8.97 -10.39
CA SER A 132 -9.67 9.61 -9.54
C SER A 132 -9.74 9.08 -8.08
N TRP A 133 -9.35 7.83 -7.81
CA TRP A 133 -9.27 7.28 -6.45
C TRP A 133 -7.87 7.32 -5.86
N CYS A 134 -6.84 7.16 -6.65
CA CYS A 134 -5.46 7.29 -6.24
C CYS A 134 -4.62 7.67 -7.46
N GLY A 135 -3.98 8.83 -7.41
CA GLY A 135 -3.14 9.37 -8.48
C GLY A 135 -1.99 8.47 -8.85
N PHE A 136 -1.39 8.72 -10.04
CA PHE A 136 -0.17 8.02 -10.42
C PHE A 136 0.94 8.28 -9.41
N HIS A 137 1.49 7.19 -8.88
CA HIS A 137 2.60 7.21 -7.94
C HIS A 137 3.44 5.94 -8.06
N LEU A 138 4.56 5.94 -7.36
CA LEU A 138 5.40 4.78 -7.10
C LEU A 138 5.29 4.44 -5.62
N ASP A 139 5.31 3.16 -5.28
CA ASP A 139 5.44 2.76 -3.89
C ASP A 139 6.87 2.96 -3.41
N HIS A 140 7.03 3.45 -2.20
CA HIS A 140 8.36 3.70 -1.60
C HIS A 140 9.01 2.43 -1.05
N SER A 141 8.27 1.34 -0.94
CA SER A 141 8.75 0.05 -0.41
C SER A 141 9.75 -0.64 -1.33
N LEU A 142 10.31 -1.76 -0.88
CA LEU A 142 11.06 -2.69 -1.74
C LEU A 142 10.08 -3.45 -2.64
N LEU A 143 9.09 -4.10 -2.03
CA LEU A 143 8.03 -4.84 -2.70
C LEU A 143 6.70 -4.49 -2.06
N THR A 144 5.65 -4.42 -2.87
CA THR A 144 4.26 -4.33 -2.39
C THR A 144 3.49 -5.56 -2.82
N GLY A 145 3.05 -6.35 -1.85
CA GLY A 145 2.15 -7.49 -2.09
C GLY A 145 0.70 -7.03 -2.12
N LEU A 146 -0.05 -7.44 -3.13
CA LEU A 146 -1.43 -7.02 -3.38
C LEU A 146 -2.36 -8.23 -3.46
N CYS A 147 -3.49 -8.15 -2.76
CA CYS A 147 -4.60 -9.07 -2.94
C CYS A 147 -5.55 -8.58 -4.05
N SER A 148 -6.35 -9.51 -4.60
CA SER A 148 -7.46 -9.16 -5.47
C SER A 148 -8.42 -8.19 -4.78
N ALA A 149 -8.95 -7.23 -5.53
CA ALA A 149 -9.95 -6.30 -5.00
C ALA A 149 -11.29 -7.02 -4.81
N MET A 150 -11.94 -6.78 -3.68
CA MET A 150 -13.30 -7.19 -3.37
C MET A 150 -14.24 -5.99 -3.53
N TYR A 151 -15.42 -6.21 -4.10
CA TYR A 151 -16.45 -5.18 -4.22
C TYR A 151 -17.63 -5.57 -3.36
N LEU A 152 -18.06 -4.66 -2.50
CA LEU A 152 -19.11 -4.86 -1.52
C LEU A 152 -20.29 -3.93 -1.82
N LYS A 153 -21.44 -4.51 -2.06
CA LYS A 153 -22.69 -3.77 -2.19
C LYS A 153 -23.36 -3.64 -0.83
N ALA A 154 -23.58 -2.39 -0.39
CA ALA A 154 -24.32 -2.13 0.83
C ALA A 154 -25.80 -2.50 0.69
N ASN A 155 -26.33 -3.18 1.70
CA ASN A 155 -27.74 -3.56 1.80
C ASN A 155 -28.35 -2.84 3.00
N ASP A 156 -29.58 -2.31 2.86
CA ASP A 156 -30.25 -1.58 3.91
C ASP A 156 -30.55 -2.50 5.11
N GLY A 157 -29.85 -2.28 6.21
CA GLY A 157 -30.04 -3.05 7.46
C GLY A 157 -29.55 -4.50 7.45
N ALA A 158 -28.84 -4.93 6.39
CA ALA A 158 -28.27 -6.27 6.29
C ALA A 158 -26.77 -6.22 5.98
N GLU A 159 -26.08 -7.36 6.13
CA GLU A 159 -24.68 -7.50 5.77
C GLU A 159 -24.43 -7.17 4.29
N PRO A 160 -23.31 -6.50 3.94
CA PRO A 160 -22.93 -6.25 2.57
C PRO A 160 -22.75 -7.55 1.78
N THR A 161 -23.07 -7.53 0.49
CA THR A 161 -22.85 -8.68 -0.39
C THR A 161 -21.69 -8.46 -1.33
N ILE A 162 -20.88 -9.51 -1.53
CA ILE A 162 -19.80 -9.48 -2.53
C ILE A 162 -20.46 -9.49 -3.93
N VAL A 163 -20.03 -8.54 -4.75
CA VAL A 163 -20.52 -8.39 -6.14
C VAL A 163 -19.34 -8.29 -7.11
N PRO A 164 -19.52 -8.56 -8.40
CA PRO A 164 -18.55 -8.25 -9.42
C PRO A 164 -18.24 -6.75 -9.47
N SER A 165 -17.08 -6.37 -10.03
CA SER A 165 -16.76 -4.96 -10.26
C SER A 165 -17.91 -4.26 -10.99
N PRO A 166 -18.43 -3.15 -10.46
CA PRO A 166 -19.59 -2.46 -11.07
C PRO A 166 -19.24 -1.74 -12.38
N SER A 167 -17.96 -1.60 -12.68
CA SER A 167 -17.47 -0.96 -13.90
C SER A 167 -16.24 -1.67 -14.45
N LEU A 168 -16.23 -1.92 -15.76
CA LEU A 168 -15.05 -2.46 -16.44
C LEU A 168 -13.85 -1.49 -16.41
N ALA A 169 -14.10 -0.20 -16.18
CA ALA A 169 -13.05 0.81 -16.09
C ALA A 169 -12.50 0.99 -14.66
N SER A 170 -13.17 0.48 -13.63
CA SER A 170 -12.67 0.53 -12.25
C SER A 170 -11.50 -0.42 -12.03
N GLY A 171 -10.53 -0.04 -11.21
CA GLY A 171 -9.49 -0.94 -10.75
C GLY A 171 -8.09 -0.35 -10.79
N LEU A 172 -7.11 -1.21 -10.65
CA LEU A 172 -5.69 -0.90 -10.68
C LEU A 172 -5.19 -0.77 -12.12
N TYR A 173 -4.43 0.27 -12.38
CA TYR A 173 -3.74 0.50 -13.66
C TYR A 173 -2.25 0.70 -13.42
N ILE A 174 -1.44 0.16 -14.30
CA ILE A 174 0.01 0.33 -14.32
C ILE A 174 0.45 0.94 -15.64
N ARG A 175 1.61 1.62 -15.65
CA ARG A 175 2.36 1.89 -16.87
C ARG A 175 3.40 0.80 -17.08
N ASN A 176 3.33 0.13 -18.22
CA ASN A 176 4.36 -0.84 -18.61
C ASN A 176 5.66 -0.13 -19.02
N ARG A 177 6.69 -0.90 -19.34
CA ARG A 177 8.00 -0.36 -19.78
C ARG A 177 7.94 0.40 -21.10
N GLY A 178 6.94 0.16 -21.93
CA GLY A 178 6.67 0.92 -23.16
C GLY A 178 5.91 2.22 -22.95
N GLY A 179 5.47 2.51 -21.70
CA GLY A 179 4.65 3.67 -21.36
C GLY A 179 3.14 3.45 -21.52
N ASP A 180 2.73 2.27 -22.00
CA ASP A 180 1.31 1.95 -22.18
C ASP A 180 0.61 1.80 -20.83
N LEU A 181 -0.62 2.25 -20.79
CA LEU A 181 -1.50 2.09 -19.64
C LEU A 181 -2.22 0.73 -19.71
N ILE A 182 -1.99 -0.09 -18.70
CA ILE A 182 -2.56 -1.45 -18.63
C ILE A 182 -3.40 -1.57 -17.37
N LYS A 183 -4.66 -2.01 -17.52
CA LYS A 183 -5.48 -2.42 -16.39
C LYS A 183 -5.01 -3.78 -15.87
N VAL A 184 -4.74 -3.84 -14.56
CA VAL A 184 -4.34 -5.08 -13.88
C VAL A 184 -5.57 -5.77 -13.34
N SER A 185 -5.71 -7.06 -13.64
CA SER A 185 -6.70 -7.94 -13.03
C SER A 185 -5.95 -9.02 -12.23
N ILE A 186 -6.15 -9.03 -10.93
CA ILE A 186 -5.60 -10.06 -10.04
C ILE A 186 -6.69 -11.08 -9.80
N PRO A 187 -6.54 -12.35 -10.21
CA PRO A 187 -7.51 -13.40 -9.89
C PRO A 187 -7.70 -13.56 -8.39
N ASN A 188 -8.87 -14.00 -7.94
CA ASN A 188 -9.20 -14.05 -6.50
C ASN A 188 -8.34 -15.03 -5.71
N ASP A 189 -7.75 -16.01 -6.37
CA ASP A 189 -6.85 -17.03 -5.82
C ASP A 189 -5.35 -16.70 -6.02
N CYS A 190 -5.06 -15.47 -6.47
CA CYS A 190 -3.69 -15.02 -6.76
C CYS A 190 -3.29 -13.80 -5.92
N LEU A 191 -1.98 -13.67 -5.72
CA LEU A 191 -1.33 -12.45 -5.25
C LEU A 191 -0.60 -11.79 -6.41
N ALA A 192 -0.54 -10.46 -6.42
CA ALA A 192 0.36 -9.72 -7.27
C ALA A 192 1.43 -9.04 -6.42
N PHE A 193 2.62 -8.87 -6.97
CA PHE A 193 3.68 -8.09 -6.35
C PHE A 193 4.15 -7.02 -7.32
N GLN A 194 4.30 -5.81 -6.82
CA GLN A 194 4.90 -4.72 -7.58
C GLN A 194 6.18 -4.24 -6.93
N THR A 195 7.10 -3.79 -7.77
CA THR A 195 8.39 -3.24 -7.38
C THR A 195 8.23 -1.77 -6.99
N GLY A 196 8.83 -1.38 -5.85
CA GLY A 196 8.85 -0.01 -5.36
C GLY A 196 10.19 0.69 -5.60
N GLU A 197 10.24 1.99 -5.28
CA GLU A 197 11.40 2.84 -5.51
C GLU A 197 12.63 2.42 -4.68
N ALA A 198 12.42 1.96 -3.43
CA ALA A 198 13.53 1.46 -2.63
C ALA A 198 14.21 0.25 -3.29
N LEU A 199 13.47 -0.62 -3.99
CA LEU A 199 14.05 -1.72 -4.75
C LEU A 199 14.80 -1.23 -5.99
N GLU A 200 14.27 -0.24 -6.68
CA GLU A 200 14.95 0.37 -7.83
C GLU A 200 16.31 0.94 -7.41
N ILE A 201 16.36 1.69 -6.31
CA ILE A 201 17.60 2.23 -5.76
C ILE A 201 18.55 1.09 -5.33
N ALA A 202 18.04 0.11 -4.57
CA ALA A 202 18.82 -1.01 -4.03
C ALA A 202 19.40 -1.92 -5.13
N THR A 203 18.77 -1.96 -6.29
CA THR A 203 19.25 -2.72 -7.46
C THR A 203 20.01 -1.87 -8.48
N GLY A 204 20.28 -0.59 -8.19
CA GLY A 204 20.95 0.32 -9.12
C GLY A 204 20.19 0.47 -10.45
N GLY A 205 18.88 0.47 -10.41
CA GLY A 205 17.99 0.61 -11.57
C GLY A 205 17.79 -0.67 -12.39
N LYS A 206 18.24 -1.85 -11.92
CA LYS A 206 18.03 -3.12 -12.65
C LYS A 206 16.58 -3.58 -12.56
N LEU A 207 15.95 -3.39 -11.39
CA LEU A 207 14.52 -3.62 -11.17
C LEU A 207 13.87 -2.25 -10.96
N LEU A 208 13.15 -1.78 -11.95
CA LEU A 208 12.52 -0.46 -11.91
C LEU A 208 11.20 -0.51 -11.13
N ALA A 209 10.88 0.56 -10.43
CA ALA A 209 9.59 0.75 -9.80
C ALA A 209 8.45 0.76 -10.84
N THR A 210 7.25 0.40 -10.40
CA THR A 210 6.09 0.29 -11.28
C THR A 210 5.11 1.44 -11.03
N PRO A 211 5.03 2.44 -11.93
CA PRO A 211 4.06 3.52 -11.81
C PRO A 211 2.65 2.97 -11.92
N HIS A 212 1.78 3.34 -10.96
CA HIS A 212 0.41 2.83 -10.91
C HIS A 212 -0.57 3.84 -10.35
N CYS A 213 -1.85 3.63 -10.63
CA CYS A 213 -2.95 4.40 -10.09
C CYS A 213 -4.18 3.53 -9.87
N VAL A 214 -5.16 4.02 -9.12
CA VAL A 214 -6.45 3.36 -8.95
C VAL A 214 -7.55 4.27 -9.47
N ARG A 215 -8.34 3.74 -10.40
CA ARG A 215 -9.44 4.43 -11.04
C ARG A 215 -10.78 3.96 -10.50
N VAL A 216 -11.67 4.92 -10.20
CA VAL A 216 -13.10 4.65 -10.09
C VAL A 216 -13.72 4.66 -11.49
N GLY A 217 -14.53 3.67 -11.82
CA GLY A 217 -15.32 3.71 -13.05
C GLY A 217 -16.70 4.30 -12.78
N GLY A 218 -17.13 5.25 -13.61
CA GLY A 218 -18.49 5.74 -13.60
C GLY A 218 -19.49 4.69 -14.14
N GLY A 219 -20.74 4.76 -13.70
CA GLY A 219 -21.82 3.93 -14.21
C GLY A 219 -23.05 3.95 -13.29
N LEU A 220 -24.21 3.64 -13.85
CA LEU A 220 -25.50 3.63 -13.16
C LEU A 220 -25.62 2.65 -11.97
N HIS A 221 -24.64 1.78 -11.77
CA HIS A 221 -24.65 0.74 -10.73
C HIS A 221 -23.50 0.88 -9.71
N THR A 222 -22.71 1.95 -9.78
CA THR A 222 -21.59 2.20 -8.82
C THR A 222 -22.08 2.70 -7.48
N GLU A 223 -23.32 3.21 -7.42
CA GLU A 223 -23.94 3.65 -6.18
C GLU A 223 -24.01 2.49 -5.17
N ARG A 224 -23.55 2.73 -3.93
CA ARG A 224 -23.57 1.76 -2.84
C ARG A 224 -22.58 0.59 -2.98
N VAL A 225 -21.64 0.61 -3.94
CA VAL A 225 -20.62 -0.41 -4.07
C VAL A 225 -19.26 0.18 -3.66
N SER A 226 -18.73 -0.31 -2.57
CA SER A 226 -17.35 -0.01 -2.12
C SER A 226 -16.35 -0.99 -2.74
N ARG A 227 -15.08 -0.60 -2.72
CA ARG A 227 -13.97 -1.44 -3.16
C ARG A 227 -13.00 -1.63 -2.00
N GLU A 228 -12.70 -2.88 -1.70
CA GLU A 228 -11.81 -3.28 -0.62
C GLU A 228 -10.53 -3.89 -1.20
N THR A 229 -9.38 -3.50 -0.67
CA THR A 229 -8.09 -4.11 -1.03
C THR A 229 -7.17 -4.20 0.16
N PHE A 230 -6.28 -5.19 0.12
CA PHE A 230 -5.21 -5.36 1.08
C PHE A 230 -3.87 -5.25 0.37
N ALA A 231 -3.00 -4.38 0.88
CA ALA A 231 -1.65 -4.16 0.40
C ALA A 231 -0.65 -4.36 1.54
N LEU A 232 0.46 -5.04 1.27
CA LEU A 232 1.58 -5.21 2.20
C LEU A 232 2.82 -4.54 1.65
N PHE A 233 3.25 -3.45 2.28
CA PHE A 233 4.49 -2.74 1.96
C PHE A 233 5.64 -3.38 2.72
N MET A 234 6.50 -4.10 2.01
CA MET A 234 7.73 -4.68 2.52
C MET A 234 8.88 -3.69 2.33
N GLN A 235 9.24 -3.04 3.40
CA GLN A 235 10.25 -1.97 3.39
C GLN A 235 11.34 -2.27 4.42
N PRO A 236 12.58 -1.78 4.22
CA PRO A 236 13.67 -2.00 5.19
C PRO A 236 13.51 -1.07 6.39
N ASN A 237 14.28 -1.29 7.45
CA ASN A 237 14.42 -0.31 8.51
C ASN A 237 15.02 1.00 7.98
N THR A 238 14.74 2.11 8.64
CA THR A 238 15.15 3.45 8.16
C THR A 238 16.66 3.67 8.14
N ASP A 239 17.41 2.95 8.96
CA ASP A 239 18.88 2.98 9.02
C ASP A 239 19.57 2.09 7.97
N GLN A 240 18.80 1.26 7.26
CA GLN A 240 19.36 0.35 6.27
C GLN A 240 19.75 1.09 4.98
N PRO A 241 20.97 0.83 4.45
CA PRO A 241 21.41 1.41 3.20
C PRO A 241 20.63 0.86 2.01
N LEU A 242 20.19 1.73 1.12
CA LEU A 242 19.70 1.38 -0.22
C LEU A 242 20.78 1.52 -1.28
N SER A 243 21.78 2.36 -1.01
CA SER A 243 22.95 2.57 -1.87
C SER A 243 24.15 2.96 -1.00
N THR A 244 25.29 3.24 -1.63
CA THR A 244 26.49 3.74 -0.92
C THR A 244 26.30 5.12 -0.31
N SER A 245 25.29 5.87 -0.71
CA SER A 245 25.07 7.27 -0.31
C SER A 245 23.72 7.55 0.33
N THR A 246 22.80 6.57 0.40
CA THR A 246 21.42 6.82 0.82
C THR A 246 20.88 5.65 1.64
N THR A 247 20.36 5.95 2.83
CA THR A 247 19.55 5.02 3.63
C THR A 247 18.08 5.10 3.24
N PHE A 248 17.29 4.10 3.64
CA PHE A 248 15.84 4.13 3.42
C PHE A 248 15.19 5.32 4.13
N GLY A 249 15.64 5.68 5.32
CA GLY A 249 15.11 6.82 6.06
C GLY A 249 15.38 8.16 5.37
N GLU A 250 16.57 8.37 4.82
CA GLU A 250 16.89 9.58 4.05
C GLU A 250 16.05 9.67 2.78
N PHE A 251 15.96 8.57 2.01
CA PHE A 251 15.09 8.47 0.85
C PHE A 251 13.63 8.78 1.20
N SER A 252 13.10 8.17 2.25
CA SER A 252 11.73 8.37 2.70
C SER A 252 11.44 9.84 3.07
N LYS A 253 12.35 10.49 3.81
CA LYS A 253 12.20 11.92 4.13
C LYS A 253 12.16 12.80 2.89
N GLN A 254 12.99 12.52 1.89
CA GLN A 254 12.99 13.24 0.62
C GLN A 254 11.63 13.12 -0.06
N VAL A 255 11.11 11.91 -0.17
CA VAL A 255 9.81 11.65 -0.79
C VAL A 255 8.67 12.36 -0.04
N PHE A 256 8.65 12.29 1.29
CA PHE A 256 7.63 13.01 2.08
C PHE A 256 7.74 14.52 1.91
N SER A 257 8.95 15.07 1.83
CA SER A 257 9.17 16.50 1.57
C SER A 257 8.61 16.91 0.19
N ASP A 258 8.85 16.11 -0.83
CA ASP A 258 8.46 16.40 -2.21
C ASP A 258 6.94 16.28 -2.42
N HIS A 259 6.28 15.35 -1.75
CA HIS A 259 4.85 15.09 -1.93
C HIS A 259 3.93 15.82 -0.95
N TYR A 260 4.38 16.10 0.28
CA TYR A 260 3.50 16.66 1.32
C TYR A 260 3.88 18.09 1.73
N GLY A 261 4.98 18.64 1.18
CA GLY A 261 5.45 20.00 1.49
C GLY A 261 5.97 20.14 2.93
N SER A 262 6.74 21.18 3.20
CA SER A 262 7.35 21.50 4.51
C SER A 262 6.35 21.92 5.61
N GLY A 263 5.08 21.55 5.52
CA GLY A 263 3.99 21.97 6.38
C GLY A 263 3.60 21.03 7.53
N LEU A 264 4.35 19.94 7.76
CA LEU A 264 4.09 18.97 8.83
C LEU A 264 5.34 18.67 9.68
N MET A 265 6.16 19.68 9.90
CA MET A 265 7.16 19.63 10.99
C MET A 265 6.69 20.37 12.23
#